data_1556907981ca34c29adaf8b81fb85b78
#
_entry.id   1556907981ca34c29adaf8b81fb85b78
#
_cell.length_a   1.000
_cell.length_b   1.000
_cell.length_c   1.000
_cell.angle_alpha   90.00
_cell.angle_beta   90.00
_cell.angle_gamma   90.00
#
_symmetry.space_group_name_H-M   'P 1'
#
loop_
_entity.id
_entity.type
_entity.pdbx_description
1 polymer ?
#
loop_
_entity_poly.entity_id
_entity_poly.type
_entity_poly.pdbx_seq_one_letter_code
_entity_poly.pdbx_strand_id
1 'polypeptide(L)'
;QGLNNHISSIITSQYWLNKNYPQPIRDAHLKGDFHIHDLNILAVYCVGWDLGQLLREGFCGAQGKTESKPAKHFRTALGQIVNFFYTLQGEAAGAQAFSNFDTYLAPFIRHDQLNFREVKQALQEFVFNINVPTRVGFQTPFTNISMDLTVPQFLADQPVIIGGEYQKSTYGEYEKEIYQLNQAFAEVMTEGDATGRVFTFPIPTYSITKDFPWNEPRLNPVWEMTAKYGIPYFSNFVNSDMSPEDARSMCCRLRLDNRTLRKRGGGLFGANPLTGSIGVVTINLPRIGYLALDKDNFYERLDQLMEMAVESLETKRKILETFTDADLYPYARHYLADIKEKTGSYWTNHFGTVGLIGMNETCINFLDQSITDKTGHDFAVEVLNHMRERLTAVQEETGNVYNLEATPAEGTSYRLAMLDKEKYPDIICANEMEYRKGADPYYTNSSQLPVGWTDDLFEALDLQDELQTRYTGGTVLHGFLGERLPDSESTKSLIRKITDNYHLPYITLTPTFSICKEHGYLTGEQTRCPHCQSDTEVYSRVVGYLRPVNQWNVGKRAEFKDRKPFKSKTVKESAVVEEAI
;
A
#
# COMPACT_ATOMS: atom_id res chain seq x y z
N GLN A 1 13.18 16.23 18.26
CA GLN A 1 13.42 15.31 17.13
C GLN A 1 12.57 15.69 15.93
N GLY A 2 11.24 15.87 16.06
CA GLY A 2 10.35 16.25 14.96
C GLY A 2 10.75 17.55 14.26
N LEU A 3 11.19 18.57 14.98
CA LEU A 3 11.67 19.82 14.39
C LEU A 3 12.90 19.61 13.51
N ASN A 4 13.88 18.86 13.99
CA ASN A 4 15.09 18.58 13.20
C ASN A 4 14.77 17.78 11.93
N ASN A 5 13.88 16.78 12.03
CA ASN A 5 13.41 16.03 10.87
C ASN A 5 12.68 16.93 9.87
N HIS A 6 11.84 17.83 10.35
CA HIS A 6 11.12 18.81 9.50
C HIS A 6 12.11 19.72 8.74
N ILE A 7 13.11 20.28 9.43
CA ILE A 7 14.13 21.12 8.79
C ILE A 7 14.92 20.31 7.76
N SER A 8 15.37 19.10 8.13
CA SER A 8 16.08 18.20 7.22
C SER A 8 15.24 17.88 5.98
N SER A 9 13.95 17.58 6.16
CA SER A 9 13.02 17.28 5.06
C SER A 9 12.90 18.45 4.08
N ILE A 10 12.79 19.68 4.58
CA ILE A 10 12.72 20.88 3.73
C ILE A 10 14.03 21.05 2.93
N ILE A 11 15.19 20.92 3.58
CA ILE A 11 16.49 21.05 2.92
C ILE A 11 16.65 19.97 1.86
N THR A 12 16.30 18.73 2.16
CA THR A 12 16.36 17.61 1.23
C THR A 12 15.46 17.83 0.01
N SER A 13 14.24 18.30 0.22
CA SER A 13 13.32 18.64 -0.89
C SER A 13 13.90 19.71 -1.80
N GLN A 14 14.51 20.78 -1.21
CA GLN A 14 15.16 21.83 -1.98
C GLN A 14 16.41 21.32 -2.72
N TYR A 15 17.14 20.39 -2.13
CA TYR A 15 18.28 19.75 -2.79
C TYR A 15 17.83 18.94 -4.01
N TRP A 16 16.78 18.11 -3.91
CA TRP A 16 16.20 17.41 -5.06
C TRP A 16 15.81 18.39 -6.17
N LEU A 17 14.99 19.38 -5.84
CA LEU A 17 14.40 20.29 -6.81
C LEU A 17 15.40 21.23 -7.49
N ASN A 18 16.46 21.68 -6.77
CA ASN A 18 17.37 22.69 -7.29
C ASN A 18 18.70 22.13 -7.78
N LYS A 19 19.09 20.91 -7.35
CA LYS A 19 20.38 20.33 -7.71
C LYS A 19 20.28 19.09 -8.59
N ASN A 20 19.21 18.33 -8.47
CA ASN A 20 19.08 17.05 -9.12
C ASN A 20 18.11 17.09 -10.32
N TYR A 21 16.96 17.74 -10.16
CA TYR A 21 15.98 17.79 -11.25
C TYR A 21 16.24 18.96 -12.21
N PRO A 22 16.05 18.76 -13.54
CA PRO A 22 16.00 19.84 -14.52
C PRO A 22 14.94 20.89 -14.17
N GLN A 23 15.18 22.14 -14.61
CA GLN A 23 14.28 23.26 -14.32
C GLN A 23 12.82 23.01 -14.75
N PRO A 24 12.52 22.44 -15.93
CA PRO A 24 11.13 22.19 -16.33
C PRO A 24 10.40 21.25 -15.36
N ILE A 25 11.06 20.18 -14.90
CA ILE A 25 10.50 19.21 -13.94
C ILE A 25 10.25 19.87 -12.59
N ARG A 26 11.23 20.63 -12.09
CA ARG A 26 11.07 21.42 -10.86
C ARG A 26 9.87 22.36 -10.94
N ASP A 27 9.80 23.12 -12.04
CA ASP A 27 8.76 24.13 -12.24
C ASP A 27 7.37 23.47 -12.34
N ALA A 28 7.24 22.35 -13.05
CA ALA A 28 5.99 21.60 -13.14
C ALA A 28 5.53 21.09 -11.75
N HIS A 29 6.46 20.56 -10.93
CA HIS A 29 6.15 20.18 -9.55
C HIS A 29 5.69 21.38 -8.72
N LEU A 30 6.44 22.49 -8.76
CA LEU A 30 6.13 23.68 -7.96
C LEU A 30 4.81 24.34 -8.36
N LYS A 31 4.53 24.39 -9.66
CA LYS A 31 3.29 24.96 -10.23
C LYS A 31 2.08 24.04 -10.07
N GLY A 32 2.31 22.75 -9.73
CA GLY A 32 1.26 21.77 -9.52
C GLY A 32 0.71 21.11 -10.80
N ASP A 33 1.49 21.06 -11.88
CA ASP A 33 1.14 20.29 -13.06
C ASP A 33 1.23 18.78 -12.78
N PHE A 34 2.14 18.39 -11.90
CA PHE A 34 2.23 17.09 -11.25
C PHE A 34 2.82 17.20 -9.84
N HIS A 35 2.84 16.09 -9.11
CA HIS A 35 3.49 15.98 -7.80
C HIS A 35 4.52 14.87 -7.79
N ILE A 36 5.79 15.22 -7.47
CA ILE A 36 6.84 14.24 -7.18
C ILE A 36 6.77 13.90 -5.69
N HIS A 37 6.60 12.60 -5.38
CA HIS A 37 6.47 12.12 -4.00
C HIS A 37 7.82 12.01 -3.29
N ASP A 38 7.78 12.08 -1.96
CA ASP A 38 8.87 11.79 -1.02
C ASP A 38 10.19 12.53 -1.29
N LEU A 39 10.08 13.81 -1.64
CA LEU A 39 11.23 14.69 -1.78
C LEU A 39 11.95 14.99 -0.44
N ASN A 40 11.37 14.58 0.67
CA ASN A 40 11.88 14.80 2.02
C ASN A 40 13.03 13.85 2.40
N ILE A 41 13.33 12.85 1.58
CA ILE A 41 14.42 11.89 1.76
C ILE A 41 15.09 11.56 0.43
N LEU A 42 16.42 11.40 0.43
CA LEU A 42 17.19 10.97 -0.73
C LEU A 42 17.25 9.44 -0.77
N ALA A 43 16.16 8.78 -1.14
CA ALA A 43 16.09 7.33 -1.16
C ALA A 43 15.07 6.84 -2.20
N VAL A 44 15.10 5.53 -2.47
CA VAL A 44 14.09 4.82 -3.25
C VAL A 44 12.72 4.97 -2.59
N TYR A 45 11.63 4.90 -3.39
CA TYR A 45 10.28 5.06 -2.84
C TYR A 45 9.90 3.90 -1.92
N CYS A 46 9.85 2.67 -2.41
CA CYS A 46 9.56 1.50 -1.59
C CYS A 46 10.30 0.26 -2.08
N VAL A 47 10.51 -0.70 -1.17
CA VAL A 47 11.26 -1.93 -1.45
C VAL A 47 10.58 -3.14 -0.82
N GLY A 48 10.45 -4.22 -1.60
CA GLY A 48 10.17 -5.56 -1.10
C GLY A 48 11.46 -6.34 -0.97
N TRP A 49 11.78 -6.70 0.25
CA TRP A 49 12.99 -7.43 0.59
C TRP A 49 12.80 -8.94 0.56
N ASP A 50 13.89 -9.70 0.46
CA ASP A 50 13.86 -11.16 0.53
C ASP A 50 14.04 -11.64 1.98
N LEU A 51 12.94 -12.13 2.59
CA LEU A 51 13.00 -12.72 3.91
C LEU A 51 13.86 -14.01 3.91
N GLY A 52 13.81 -14.78 2.84
CA GLY A 52 14.66 -15.97 2.67
C GLY A 52 16.16 -15.63 2.72
N GLN A 53 16.57 -14.49 2.12
CA GLN A 53 17.96 -14.03 2.20
C GLN A 53 18.32 -13.66 3.65
N LEU A 54 17.49 -12.92 4.36
CA LEU A 54 17.73 -12.60 5.76
C LEU A 54 17.88 -13.86 6.63
N LEU A 55 17.05 -14.90 6.38
CA LEU A 55 17.13 -16.16 7.11
C LEU A 55 18.38 -16.98 6.76
N ARG A 56 18.93 -16.83 5.54
CA ARG A 56 20.17 -17.51 5.11
C ARG A 56 21.41 -16.82 5.65
N GLU A 57 21.47 -15.50 5.56
CA GLU A 57 22.69 -14.72 5.79
C GLU A 57 22.75 -14.08 7.19
N GLY A 58 21.59 -13.89 7.80
CA GLY A 58 21.46 -13.08 9.00
C GLY A 58 21.39 -11.59 8.66
N PHE A 59 21.51 -10.74 9.68
CA PHE A 59 21.51 -9.29 9.49
C PHE A 59 22.92 -8.76 9.37
N CYS A 60 23.31 -8.31 8.18
CA CYS A 60 24.65 -7.82 7.83
C CYS A 60 24.57 -6.76 6.72
N GLY A 61 25.72 -6.29 6.22
CA GLY A 61 25.83 -5.50 5.01
C GLY A 61 26.55 -4.16 5.14
N ALA A 62 26.70 -3.60 6.32
CA ALA A 62 27.43 -2.34 6.49
C ALA A 62 28.76 -2.55 7.24
N GLN A 63 29.88 -2.26 6.56
CA GLN A 63 31.21 -2.45 7.12
C GLN A 63 31.37 -1.73 8.47
N GLY A 64 31.88 -2.44 9.48
CA GLY A 64 32.14 -1.89 10.82
C GLY A 64 30.88 -1.63 11.66
N LYS A 65 29.71 -2.12 11.22
CA LYS A 65 28.45 -2.12 11.99
C LYS A 65 28.19 -3.49 12.60
N THR A 66 27.27 -3.52 13.57
CA THR A 66 26.87 -4.77 14.22
C THR A 66 26.19 -5.69 13.21
N GLU A 67 26.62 -6.95 13.17
CA GLU A 67 26.06 -8.01 12.36
C GLU A 67 25.52 -9.13 13.25
N SER A 68 24.55 -9.87 12.77
CA SER A 68 24.03 -11.06 13.43
C SER A 68 24.06 -12.27 12.50
N LYS A 69 24.41 -13.42 13.05
CA LYS A 69 24.31 -14.70 12.33
C LYS A 69 22.84 -15.03 12.03
N PRO A 70 22.57 -15.92 11.06
CA PRO A 70 21.24 -16.41 10.78
C PRO A 70 20.49 -16.89 12.03
N ALA A 71 19.20 -16.55 12.12
CA ALA A 71 18.38 -16.89 13.26
C ALA A 71 18.15 -18.39 13.37
N LYS A 72 18.29 -18.94 14.58
CA LYS A 72 18.02 -20.34 14.89
C LYS A 72 16.66 -20.55 15.58
N HIS A 73 16.10 -19.49 16.14
CA HIS A 73 14.90 -19.51 16.97
C HIS A 73 13.87 -18.48 16.49
N PHE A 74 12.59 -18.76 16.69
CA PHE A 74 11.46 -17.92 16.27
C PHE A 74 11.59 -16.47 16.75
N ARG A 75 11.82 -16.24 18.05
CA ARG A 75 12.02 -14.90 18.60
C ARG A 75 13.22 -14.17 18.01
N THR A 76 14.29 -14.90 17.74
CA THR A 76 15.48 -14.31 17.13
C THR A 76 15.21 -13.88 15.68
N ALA A 77 14.48 -14.69 14.91
CA ALA A 77 14.08 -14.33 13.54
C ALA A 77 13.19 -13.08 13.54
N LEU A 78 12.17 -13.00 14.42
CA LEU A 78 11.34 -11.81 14.58
C LEU A 78 12.15 -10.57 14.99
N GLY A 79 13.12 -10.74 15.92
CA GLY A 79 14.02 -9.67 16.35
C GLY A 79 14.93 -9.16 15.21
N GLN A 80 15.45 -10.04 14.35
CA GLN A 80 16.22 -9.67 13.16
C GLN A 80 15.37 -8.90 12.16
N ILE A 81 14.12 -9.31 11.94
CA ILE A 81 13.17 -8.59 11.07
C ILE A 81 12.90 -7.17 11.59
N VAL A 82 12.72 -7.00 12.90
CA VAL A 82 12.59 -5.67 13.53
C VAL A 82 13.82 -4.81 13.23
N ASN A 83 15.02 -5.33 13.53
CA ASN A 83 16.27 -4.60 13.28
C ASN A 83 16.44 -4.26 11.80
N PHE A 84 16.10 -5.18 10.91
CA PHE A 84 16.14 -5.00 9.47
C PHE A 84 15.28 -3.80 9.06
N PHE A 85 13.99 -3.81 9.39
CA PHE A 85 13.08 -2.74 9.02
C PHE A 85 13.49 -1.37 9.59
N TYR A 86 13.94 -1.34 10.86
CA TYR A 86 14.41 -0.09 11.46
C TYR A 86 15.67 0.46 10.82
N THR A 87 16.57 -0.41 10.37
CA THR A 87 17.81 0.01 9.73
C THR A 87 17.56 0.48 8.30
N LEU A 88 16.85 -0.33 7.52
CA LEU A 88 16.60 -0.07 6.11
C LEU A 88 15.60 1.10 5.86
N GLN A 89 14.82 1.53 6.87
CA GLN A 89 14.00 2.73 6.73
C GLN A 89 14.82 4.01 6.47
N GLY A 90 16.10 4.00 6.77
CA GLY A 90 17.02 5.08 6.41
C GLY A 90 17.40 5.10 4.93
N GLU A 91 17.16 4.00 4.23
CA GLU A 91 17.52 3.79 2.82
C GLU A 91 16.29 3.65 1.90
N ALA A 92 15.07 3.71 2.45
CA ALA A 92 13.81 3.71 1.72
C ALA A 92 12.89 4.82 2.22
N ALA A 93 12.35 5.63 1.32
CA ALA A 93 11.55 6.81 1.66
C ALA A 93 10.15 6.45 2.18
N GLY A 94 9.55 5.45 1.58
CA GLY A 94 8.22 4.96 1.91
C GLY A 94 8.29 3.61 2.61
N ALA A 95 7.54 2.67 2.09
CA ALA A 95 7.30 1.45 2.79
C ALA A 95 8.26 0.32 2.40
N GLN A 96 8.44 -0.59 3.34
CA GLN A 96 9.21 -1.82 3.19
C GLN A 96 8.32 -3.02 3.41
N ALA A 97 8.57 -4.12 2.70
CA ALA A 97 7.77 -5.32 2.80
C ALA A 97 8.59 -6.60 2.86
N PHE A 98 8.07 -7.58 3.58
CA PHE A 98 8.42 -8.98 3.41
C PHE A 98 7.20 -9.78 2.94
N SER A 99 7.37 -10.52 1.86
CA SER A 99 6.37 -11.48 1.37
C SER A 99 6.56 -12.85 2.00
N ASN A 100 5.50 -13.68 1.97
CA ASN A 100 5.50 -15.06 2.49
C ASN A 100 5.93 -15.12 3.97
N PHE A 101 5.50 -14.16 4.76
CA PHE A 101 5.95 -13.99 6.13
C PHE A 101 5.59 -15.20 7.00
N ASP A 102 4.37 -15.66 6.92
CA ASP A 102 3.88 -16.82 7.66
C ASP A 102 4.51 -18.12 7.15
N THR A 103 4.66 -18.29 5.83
CA THR A 103 5.31 -19.46 5.23
C THR A 103 6.76 -19.61 5.69
N TYR A 104 7.55 -18.53 5.66
CA TYR A 104 8.95 -18.58 6.07
C TYR A 104 9.14 -18.76 7.57
N LEU A 105 8.24 -18.27 8.41
CA LEU A 105 8.41 -18.29 9.86
C LEU A 105 7.73 -19.47 10.57
N ALA A 106 6.72 -20.08 9.95
CA ALA A 106 6.02 -21.24 10.54
C ALA A 106 6.95 -22.40 10.95
N PRO A 107 8.00 -22.76 10.16
CA PRO A 107 8.91 -23.84 10.55
C PRO A 107 9.62 -23.64 11.88
N PHE A 108 9.91 -22.39 12.27
CA PHE A 108 10.54 -22.11 13.57
C PHE A 108 9.66 -22.48 14.75
N ILE A 109 8.33 -22.40 14.60
CA ILE A 109 7.36 -22.78 15.64
C ILE A 109 7.52 -24.25 16.01
N ARG A 110 7.57 -25.13 14.99
CA ARG A 110 7.78 -26.57 15.18
C ARG A 110 9.20 -26.87 15.65
N HIS A 111 10.21 -26.20 15.07
CA HIS A 111 11.61 -26.39 15.46
C HIS A 111 11.85 -26.07 16.93
N ASP A 112 11.28 -24.97 17.44
CA ASP A 112 11.40 -24.55 18.84
C ASP A 112 10.37 -25.23 19.76
N GLN A 113 9.48 -26.08 19.21
CA GLN A 113 8.39 -26.77 19.94
C GLN A 113 7.47 -25.80 20.69
N LEU A 114 7.18 -24.63 20.10
CA LEU A 114 6.40 -23.58 20.76
C LEU A 114 4.91 -23.95 20.83
N ASN A 115 4.33 -23.74 22.03
CA ASN A 115 2.88 -23.75 22.17
C ASN A 115 2.27 -22.40 21.69
N PHE A 116 0.92 -22.36 21.60
CA PHE A 116 0.20 -21.18 21.12
C PHE A 116 0.51 -19.90 21.92
N ARG A 117 0.58 -20.02 23.26
CA ARG A 117 0.86 -18.87 24.13
C ARG A 117 2.25 -18.28 23.88
N GLU A 118 3.24 -19.12 23.66
CA GLU A 118 4.62 -18.70 23.37
C GLU A 118 4.73 -18.04 22.00
N VAL A 119 4.04 -18.56 20.98
CA VAL A 119 3.94 -17.93 19.65
C VAL A 119 3.28 -16.57 19.76
N LYS A 120 2.14 -16.47 20.44
CA LYS A 120 1.41 -15.22 20.65
C LYS A 120 2.26 -14.18 21.38
N GLN A 121 2.99 -14.58 22.43
CA GLN A 121 3.89 -13.69 23.17
C GLN A 121 5.03 -13.18 22.29
N ALA A 122 5.63 -14.03 21.46
CA ALA A 122 6.70 -13.62 20.54
C ALA A 122 6.19 -12.63 19.48
N LEU A 123 4.99 -12.86 18.95
CA LEU A 123 4.35 -11.95 18.00
C LEU A 123 3.93 -10.62 18.65
N GLN A 124 3.49 -10.63 19.90
CA GLN A 124 3.20 -9.41 20.65
C GLN A 124 4.47 -8.55 20.83
N GLU A 125 5.59 -9.17 21.18
CA GLU A 125 6.89 -8.49 21.25
C GLU A 125 7.29 -7.90 19.88
N PHE A 126 7.13 -8.65 18.80
CA PHE A 126 7.40 -8.22 17.44
C PHE A 126 6.55 -7.01 17.05
N VAL A 127 5.23 -7.11 17.19
CA VAL A 127 4.28 -6.04 16.84
C VAL A 127 4.53 -4.79 17.68
N PHE A 128 4.75 -4.94 18.99
CA PHE A 128 5.08 -3.82 19.86
C PHE A 128 6.38 -3.12 19.39
N ASN A 129 7.45 -3.88 19.16
CA ASN A 129 8.73 -3.33 18.78
C ASN A 129 8.68 -2.60 17.41
N ILE A 130 7.92 -3.11 16.44
CA ILE A 130 7.73 -2.43 15.14
C ILE A 130 6.98 -1.09 15.29
N ASN A 131 6.18 -0.90 16.33
CA ASN A 131 5.39 0.32 16.56
C ASN A 131 6.06 1.32 17.51
N VAL A 132 7.25 1.02 18.04
CA VAL A 132 8.00 1.99 18.87
C VAL A 132 8.63 3.06 17.99
N PRO A 133 8.40 4.37 18.26
CA PRO A 133 8.99 5.45 17.48
C PRO A 133 10.51 5.47 17.56
N THR A 134 11.17 5.73 16.43
CA THR A 134 12.64 5.82 16.38
C THR A 134 13.17 7.12 16.95
N ARG A 135 14.50 7.14 17.16
CA ARG A 135 15.24 8.34 17.55
C ARG A 135 15.17 9.46 16.50
N VAL A 136 15.04 9.11 15.22
CA VAL A 136 14.97 10.07 14.11
C VAL A 136 13.51 10.16 13.64
N GLY A 137 12.93 11.35 13.67
CA GLY A 137 11.64 11.66 13.08
C GLY A 137 10.38 11.29 13.87
N PHE A 138 10.47 10.53 14.96
CA PHE A 138 9.29 9.99 15.68
C PHE A 138 8.37 9.14 14.81
N GLN A 139 8.93 8.52 13.79
CA GLN A 139 8.18 7.61 12.93
C GLN A 139 8.62 6.17 13.16
N THR A 140 7.67 5.28 13.09
CA THR A 140 7.90 3.85 12.99
C THR A 140 8.17 3.50 11.53
N PRO A 141 8.89 2.40 11.23
CA PRO A 141 9.07 1.98 9.85
C PRO A 141 7.70 1.63 9.25
N PHE A 142 7.43 2.19 8.06
CA PHE A 142 6.24 1.84 7.31
C PHE A 142 6.43 0.42 6.74
N THR A 143 5.76 -0.56 7.32
CA THR A 143 5.99 -1.97 7.04
C THR A 143 4.74 -2.69 6.60
N ASN A 144 4.89 -3.58 5.61
CA ASN A 144 3.88 -4.52 5.18
C ASN A 144 4.42 -5.95 5.27
N ILE A 145 3.55 -6.89 5.60
CA ILE A 145 3.84 -8.32 5.54
C ILE A 145 2.74 -9.02 4.76
N SER A 146 3.13 -9.89 3.81
CA SER A 146 2.15 -10.71 3.10
C SER A 146 2.03 -12.08 3.76
N MET A 147 0.79 -12.48 3.99
CA MET A 147 0.40 -13.75 4.58
C MET A 147 -0.19 -14.64 3.49
N ASP A 148 0.36 -15.83 3.34
CA ASP A 148 -0.04 -16.77 2.29
C ASP A 148 -1.25 -17.60 2.70
N LEU A 149 -1.33 -18.03 3.97
CA LEU A 149 -2.28 -18.98 4.57
C LEU A 149 -2.25 -20.37 3.94
N THR A 150 -2.04 -20.45 2.63
CA THR A 150 -1.74 -21.67 1.87
C THR A 150 -0.34 -21.53 1.30
N VAL A 151 0.50 -22.52 1.49
CA VAL A 151 1.90 -22.46 1.01
C VAL A 151 1.92 -22.34 -0.52
N PRO A 152 2.54 -21.29 -1.07
CA PRO A 152 2.64 -21.13 -2.52
C PRO A 152 3.39 -22.30 -3.17
N GLN A 153 2.92 -22.78 -4.34
CA GLN A 153 3.48 -23.93 -5.03
C GLN A 153 5.00 -23.84 -5.22
N PHE A 154 5.53 -22.66 -5.51
CA PHE A 154 6.98 -22.48 -5.72
C PHE A 154 7.81 -22.60 -4.42
N LEU A 155 7.20 -22.52 -3.22
CA LEU A 155 7.84 -22.74 -1.92
C LEU A 155 7.54 -24.12 -1.35
N ALA A 156 6.46 -24.76 -1.75
CA ALA A 156 5.96 -25.99 -1.11
C ALA A 156 7.04 -27.07 -1.02
N ASP A 157 7.80 -27.29 -2.09
CA ASP A 157 8.85 -28.30 -2.18
C ASP A 157 10.26 -27.78 -1.83
N GLN A 158 10.37 -26.49 -1.47
CA GLN A 158 11.67 -25.91 -1.10
C GLN A 158 12.05 -26.32 0.32
N PRO A 159 13.35 -26.62 0.56
CA PRO A 159 13.83 -26.95 1.89
C PRO A 159 13.74 -25.74 2.81
N VAL A 160 13.31 -25.98 4.02
CA VAL A 160 13.21 -24.96 5.09
C VAL A 160 14.59 -24.44 5.49
N ILE A 161 14.67 -23.14 5.81
CA ILE A 161 15.91 -22.46 6.24
C ILE A 161 15.81 -22.18 7.74
N ILE A 162 16.72 -22.74 8.55
CA ILE A 162 16.87 -22.46 9.98
C ILE A 162 18.36 -22.34 10.31
N GLY A 163 18.74 -21.24 10.92
CA GLY A 163 20.14 -20.98 11.29
C GLY A 163 21.09 -20.83 10.09
N GLY A 164 20.55 -20.44 8.91
CA GLY A 164 21.29 -20.37 7.65
C GLY A 164 21.45 -21.70 6.92
N GLU A 165 20.94 -22.78 7.50
CA GLU A 165 21.11 -24.13 6.99
C GLU A 165 19.79 -24.64 6.39
N TYR A 166 19.86 -25.34 5.24
CA TYR A 166 18.73 -26.03 4.64
C TYR A 166 18.38 -27.30 5.42
N GLN A 167 17.13 -27.42 5.81
CA GLN A 167 16.60 -28.56 6.54
C GLN A 167 16.13 -29.67 5.58
N LYS A 168 15.88 -30.88 6.10
CA LYS A 168 15.33 -31.99 5.31
C LYS A 168 13.84 -31.83 4.99
N SER A 169 13.11 -31.08 5.82
CA SER A 169 11.68 -30.78 5.65
C SER A 169 11.49 -29.64 4.65
N THR A 170 10.33 -29.61 4.02
CA THR A 170 9.93 -28.58 3.07
C THR A 170 8.85 -27.68 3.65
N TYR A 171 8.69 -26.46 3.11
CA TYR A 171 7.70 -25.49 3.61
C TYR A 171 6.26 -26.01 3.56
N GLY A 172 5.92 -26.87 2.58
CA GLY A 172 4.59 -27.48 2.47
C GLY A 172 4.15 -28.33 3.65
N GLU A 173 5.08 -28.75 4.51
CA GLU A 173 4.78 -29.58 5.69
C GLU A 173 4.25 -28.78 6.90
N TYR A 174 4.21 -27.42 6.83
CA TYR A 174 4.01 -26.54 8.01
C TYR A 174 2.67 -25.80 8.04
N GLU A 175 1.67 -26.30 7.34
CA GLU A 175 0.33 -25.68 7.28
C GLU A 175 -0.30 -25.42 8.68
N LYS A 176 -0.12 -26.36 9.62
CA LYS A 176 -0.64 -26.21 10.98
C LYS A 176 -0.02 -25.04 11.74
N GLU A 177 1.27 -24.84 11.54
CA GLU A 177 2.02 -23.76 12.16
C GLU A 177 1.72 -22.42 11.49
N ILE A 178 1.44 -22.40 10.18
CA ILE A 178 0.94 -21.22 9.45
C ILE A 178 -0.37 -20.74 10.08
N TYR A 179 -1.35 -21.65 10.30
CA TYR A 179 -2.61 -21.26 10.93
C TYR A 179 -2.43 -20.81 12.38
N GLN A 180 -1.54 -21.44 13.13
CA GLN A 180 -1.21 -21.05 14.50
C GLN A 180 -0.60 -19.64 14.56
N LEU A 181 0.31 -19.32 13.64
CA LEU A 181 0.94 -18.00 13.51
C LEU A 181 -0.09 -16.93 13.18
N ASN A 182 -0.94 -17.19 12.18
CA ASN A 182 -1.95 -16.22 11.73
C ASN A 182 -3.03 -15.99 12.80
N GLN A 183 -3.45 -17.04 13.52
CA GLN A 183 -4.34 -16.89 14.66
C GLN A 183 -3.74 -15.99 15.73
N ALA A 184 -2.51 -16.28 16.14
CA ALA A 184 -1.82 -15.51 17.18
C ALA A 184 -1.58 -14.06 16.76
N PHE A 185 -1.19 -13.82 15.50
CA PHE A 185 -0.99 -12.48 14.97
C PHE A 185 -2.28 -11.67 14.96
N ALA A 186 -3.37 -12.24 14.46
CA ALA A 186 -4.67 -11.56 14.41
C ALA A 186 -5.21 -11.23 15.82
N GLU A 187 -5.02 -12.13 16.79
CA GLU A 187 -5.39 -11.85 18.18
C GLU A 187 -4.57 -10.70 18.77
N VAL A 188 -3.24 -10.67 18.58
CA VAL A 188 -2.37 -9.58 19.06
C VAL A 188 -2.79 -8.25 18.43
N MET A 189 -3.04 -8.20 17.13
CA MET A 189 -3.48 -6.99 16.44
C MET A 189 -4.86 -6.51 16.91
N THR A 190 -5.74 -7.44 17.30
CA THR A 190 -7.09 -7.13 17.79
C THR A 190 -7.09 -6.64 19.25
N GLU A 191 -6.16 -7.12 20.06
CA GLU A 191 -5.99 -6.67 21.44
C GLU A 191 -5.45 -5.24 21.55
N GLY A 192 -4.55 -4.85 20.61
CA GLY A 192 -3.92 -3.54 20.61
C GLY A 192 -2.85 -3.37 21.69
N ASP A 193 -2.46 -2.12 21.95
CA ASP A 193 -1.49 -1.78 22.99
C ASP A 193 -2.11 -1.80 24.41
N ALA A 194 -1.31 -1.49 25.42
CA ALA A 194 -1.74 -1.47 26.83
C ALA A 194 -2.90 -0.48 27.12
N THR A 195 -3.20 0.42 26.21
CA THR A 195 -4.31 1.40 26.29
C THR A 195 -5.47 1.04 25.37
N GLY A 196 -5.42 -0.11 24.70
CA GLY A 196 -6.41 -0.55 23.72
C GLY A 196 -6.35 0.17 22.36
N ARG A 197 -5.25 0.87 22.07
CA ARG A 197 -5.03 1.47 20.75
C ARG A 197 -4.61 0.42 19.74
N VAL A 198 -5.12 0.57 18.54
CA VAL A 198 -4.78 -0.29 17.41
C VAL A 198 -3.33 -0.08 16.99
N PHE A 199 -2.61 -1.16 16.74
CA PHE A 199 -1.31 -1.11 16.09
C PHE A 199 -1.47 -0.73 14.61
N THR A 200 -0.66 0.23 14.15
CA THR A 200 -0.68 0.66 12.75
C THR A 200 0.11 -0.28 11.85
N PHE A 201 1.20 -0.85 12.38
CA PHE A 201 2.14 -1.69 11.64
C PHE A 201 2.41 -3.02 12.36
N PRO A 202 2.87 -4.05 11.61
CA PRO A 202 2.92 -4.12 10.16
C PRO A 202 1.51 -4.21 9.56
N ILE A 203 1.32 -3.71 8.34
CA ILE A 203 0.07 -3.88 7.62
C ILE A 203 0.05 -5.30 7.05
N PRO A 204 -0.89 -6.17 7.44
CA PRO A 204 -1.01 -7.50 6.86
C PRO A 204 -1.80 -7.45 5.55
N THR A 205 -1.27 -8.15 4.53
CA THR A 205 -2.00 -8.42 3.29
C THR A 205 -2.20 -9.92 3.16
N TYR A 206 -3.44 -10.36 3.12
CA TYR A 206 -3.81 -11.77 2.95
C TYR A 206 -4.05 -12.08 1.48
N SER A 207 -3.40 -13.14 0.99
CA SER A 207 -3.53 -13.62 -0.38
C SER A 207 -4.75 -14.53 -0.50
N ILE A 208 -5.81 -14.05 -1.17
CA ILE A 208 -7.01 -14.87 -1.43
C ILE A 208 -6.80 -15.62 -2.75
N THR A 209 -6.52 -16.91 -2.64
CA THR A 209 -6.30 -17.84 -3.75
C THR A 209 -7.49 -18.77 -3.95
N LYS A 210 -7.52 -19.53 -5.04
CA LYS A 210 -8.59 -20.51 -5.32
C LYS A 210 -8.70 -21.61 -4.27
N ASP A 211 -7.57 -21.94 -3.64
CA ASP A 211 -7.43 -22.94 -2.57
C ASP A 211 -7.43 -22.32 -1.16
N PHE A 212 -7.90 -21.08 -1.03
CA PHE A 212 -7.94 -20.38 0.26
C PHE A 212 -8.75 -21.17 1.30
N PRO A 213 -8.23 -21.33 2.54
CA PRO A 213 -8.83 -22.20 3.57
C PRO A 213 -10.01 -21.52 4.28
N TRP A 214 -11.10 -21.25 3.57
CA TRP A 214 -12.28 -20.54 4.08
C TRP A 214 -12.91 -21.15 5.34
N ASN A 215 -12.80 -22.46 5.50
CA ASN A 215 -13.43 -23.20 6.58
C ASN A 215 -12.50 -23.52 7.76
N GLU A 216 -11.27 -22.99 7.78
CA GLU A 216 -10.32 -23.21 8.85
C GLU A 216 -10.69 -22.35 10.09
N PRO A 217 -11.10 -22.96 11.22
CA PRO A 217 -11.60 -22.20 12.38
C PRO A 217 -10.53 -21.32 13.04
N ARG A 218 -9.25 -21.71 12.94
CA ARG A 218 -8.13 -20.93 13.50
C ARG A 218 -7.94 -19.58 12.80
N LEU A 219 -8.57 -19.37 11.64
CA LEU A 219 -8.56 -18.08 10.91
C LEU A 219 -9.72 -17.15 11.33
N ASN A 220 -10.65 -17.59 12.19
CA ASN A 220 -11.74 -16.72 12.67
C ASN A 220 -11.22 -15.41 13.28
N PRO A 221 -10.11 -15.35 14.04
CA PRO A 221 -9.54 -14.08 14.52
C PRO A 221 -9.15 -13.10 13.42
N VAL A 222 -8.78 -13.57 12.21
CA VAL A 222 -8.50 -12.68 11.05
C VAL A 222 -9.78 -11.97 10.63
N TRP A 223 -10.90 -12.69 10.60
CA TRP A 223 -12.21 -12.12 10.25
C TRP A 223 -12.74 -11.19 11.35
N GLU A 224 -12.52 -11.52 12.62
CA GLU A 224 -12.86 -10.62 13.75
C GLU A 224 -12.03 -9.33 13.73
N MET A 225 -10.72 -9.43 13.50
CA MET A 225 -9.83 -8.27 13.32
C MET A 225 -10.30 -7.38 12.16
N THR A 226 -10.74 -8.00 11.07
CA THR A 226 -11.28 -7.28 9.91
C THR A 226 -12.62 -6.61 10.24
N ALA A 227 -13.54 -7.35 10.87
CA ALA A 227 -14.86 -6.83 11.25
C ALA A 227 -14.77 -5.64 12.20
N LYS A 228 -13.84 -5.70 13.16
CA LYS A 228 -13.72 -4.73 14.23
C LYS A 228 -12.93 -3.49 13.85
N TYR A 229 -11.81 -3.68 13.16
CA TYR A 229 -10.85 -2.60 12.88
C TYR A 229 -10.56 -2.37 11.40
N GLY A 230 -10.80 -3.38 10.54
CA GLY A 230 -10.45 -3.29 9.12
C GLY A 230 -8.96 -3.17 8.85
N ILE A 231 -8.12 -3.79 9.69
CA ILE A 231 -6.66 -3.71 9.55
C ILE A 231 -6.17 -4.34 8.24
N PRO A 232 -6.60 -5.58 7.85
CA PRO A 232 -6.05 -6.29 6.71
C PRO A 232 -6.39 -5.67 5.36
N TYR A 233 -5.49 -5.95 4.40
CA TYR A 233 -5.75 -5.94 2.97
C TYR A 233 -6.00 -7.35 2.50
N PHE A 234 -6.83 -7.48 1.47
CA PHE A 234 -7.07 -8.74 0.77
C PHE A 234 -6.68 -8.58 -0.68
N SER A 235 -5.71 -9.37 -1.14
CA SER A 235 -5.31 -9.45 -2.55
C SER A 235 -6.10 -10.56 -3.23
N ASN A 236 -6.73 -10.22 -4.36
CA ASN A 236 -7.58 -11.12 -5.10
C ASN A 236 -6.79 -11.87 -6.17
N PHE A 237 -6.53 -13.15 -5.96
CA PHE A 237 -5.93 -14.06 -6.94
C PHE A 237 -6.93 -15.09 -7.48
N VAL A 238 -8.21 -14.96 -7.16
CA VAL A 238 -9.27 -15.86 -7.64
C VAL A 238 -9.64 -15.52 -9.07
N ASN A 239 -9.99 -14.27 -9.32
CA ASN A 239 -10.45 -13.77 -10.62
C ASN A 239 -9.53 -12.70 -11.23
N SER A 240 -8.40 -12.37 -10.62
CA SER A 240 -7.48 -11.41 -11.22
C SER A 240 -6.63 -12.05 -12.32
N ASP A 241 -6.10 -11.22 -13.23
CA ASP A 241 -5.15 -11.63 -14.28
C ASP A 241 -3.78 -12.04 -13.72
N MET A 242 -3.62 -12.00 -12.39
CA MET A 242 -2.38 -12.32 -11.70
C MET A 242 -2.40 -13.74 -11.15
N SER A 243 -1.30 -14.46 -11.28
CA SER A 243 -1.04 -15.61 -10.45
C SER A 243 -0.33 -15.17 -9.15
N PRO A 244 -0.53 -15.89 -8.03
CA PRO A 244 0.22 -15.65 -6.78
C PRO A 244 1.74 -15.75 -6.95
N GLU A 245 2.18 -16.44 -8.02
CA GLU A 245 3.58 -16.62 -8.36
C GLU A 245 4.20 -15.41 -9.06
N ASP A 246 3.37 -14.61 -9.76
CA ASP A 246 3.81 -13.49 -10.60
C ASP A 246 3.62 -12.12 -9.92
N ALA A 247 2.75 -12.05 -8.93
CA ALA A 247 2.43 -10.81 -8.26
C ALA A 247 2.70 -10.91 -6.77
N ARG A 248 3.42 -9.93 -6.24
CA ARG A 248 3.62 -9.79 -4.81
C ARG A 248 3.05 -8.48 -4.33
N SER A 249 2.37 -8.55 -3.22
CA SER A 249 1.90 -7.37 -2.54
C SER A 249 3.09 -6.65 -1.94
N MET A 250 3.26 -5.39 -2.32
CA MET A 250 4.14 -4.45 -1.64
C MET A 250 3.30 -3.45 -0.86
N CYS A 251 3.92 -2.89 0.15
CA CYS A 251 3.35 -2.06 1.18
C CYS A 251 2.48 -0.88 0.73
N CYS A 252 2.66 -0.38 -0.47
CA CYS A 252 1.82 0.66 -1.06
C CYS A 252 0.80 0.10 -2.04
N ARG A 253 0.44 -1.20 -1.93
CA ARG A 253 -0.46 -1.88 -2.86
C ARG A 253 0.11 -1.98 -4.27
N LEU A 254 1.42 -1.85 -4.37
CA LEU A 254 2.13 -1.96 -5.63
C LEU A 254 1.98 -3.39 -6.14
N ARG A 255 1.18 -3.55 -7.16
CA ARG A 255 1.11 -4.76 -7.96
C ARG A 255 2.38 -4.80 -8.80
N LEU A 256 3.23 -5.76 -8.55
CA LEU A 256 4.41 -5.98 -9.37
C LEU A 256 4.13 -7.12 -10.33
N ASP A 257 3.88 -6.77 -11.58
CA ASP A 257 3.78 -7.78 -12.64
C ASP A 257 5.18 -8.26 -13.01
N ASN A 258 5.57 -9.38 -12.43
CA ASN A 258 6.89 -9.98 -12.63
C ASN A 258 7.05 -10.68 -14.00
N ARG A 259 6.01 -10.73 -14.85
CA ARG A 259 6.10 -11.34 -16.19
C ARG A 259 7.18 -10.68 -17.05
N THR A 260 7.31 -9.35 -16.95
CA THR A 260 8.38 -8.60 -17.63
C THR A 260 9.75 -8.91 -17.02
N LEU A 261 9.85 -9.07 -15.71
CA LEU A 261 11.09 -9.42 -15.01
C LEU A 261 11.54 -10.84 -15.33
N ARG A 262 10.63 -11.80 -15.46
CA ARG A 262 10.92 -13.17 -15.90
C ARG A 262 11.53 -13.22 -17.30
N LYS A 263 11.03 -12.44 -18.25
CA LYS A 263 11.58 -12.34 -19.61
C LYS A 263 13.02 -11.82 -19.64
N ARG A 264 13.47 -11.09 -18.63
CA ARG A 264 14.83 -10.55 -18.49
C ARG A 264 15.81 -11.49 -17.79
N GLY A 265 15.45 -12.77 -17.59
CA GLY A 265 16.32 -13.75 -16.93
C GLY A 265 16.38 -13.62 -15.40
N GLY A 266 15.47 -12.87 -14.82
CA GLY A 266 15.28 -12.75 -13.38
C GLY A 266 14.64 -13.99 -12.79
N GLY A 267 15.44 -15.01 -12.43
CA GLY A 267 15.09 -16.02 -11.48
C GLY A 267 14.46 -17.30 -12.03
N LEU A 268 15.22 -18.37 -11.93
CA LEU A 268 14.78 -19.78 -12.05
C LEU A 268 13.83 -20.19 -10.89
N PHE A 269 13.58 -19.30 -9.94
CA PHE A 269 12.80 -19.56 -8.74
C PHE A 269 11.75 -18.45 -8.58
N GLY A 270 10.50 -18.81 -8.75
CA GLY A 270 9.32 -17.94 -8.81
C GLY A 270 9.30 -16.75 -7.87
N ALA A 271 8.63 -15.69 -8.29
CA ALA A 271 8.37 -14.43 -7.61
C ALA A 271 9.63 -13.73 -7.05
N ASN A 272 10.17 -12.76 -7.78
CA ASN A 272 11.33 -11.99 -7.35
C ASN A 272 10.99 -11.10 -6.15
N PRO A 273 11.49 -11.40 -4.94
CA PRO A 273 11.73 -10.36 -3.95
C PRO A 273 12.75 -9.38 -4.53
N LEU A 274 13.11 -8.33 -3.83
CA LEU A 274 14.08 -7.31 -4.27
C LEU A 274 13.58 -6.48 -5.46
N THR A 275 12.34 -6.12 -5.41
CA THR A 275 11.68 -5.23 -6.37
C THR A 275 10.91 -4.15 -5.61
N GLY A 276 10.51 -3.08 -6.28
CA GLY A 276 9.81 -1.97 -5.65
C GLY A 276 9.52 -0.85 -6.61
N SER A 277 9.45 0.37 -6.09
CA SER A 277 9.33 1.58 -6.89
C SER A 277 10.51 2.50 -6.64
N ILE A 278 11.14 2.96 -7.71
CA ILE A 278 12.24 3.94 -7.63
C ILE A 278 11.74 5.31 -7.17
N GLY A 279 10.53 5.66 -7.57
CA GLY A 279 9.87 6.91 -7.26
C GLY A 279 8.48 6.96 -7.85
N VAL A 280 7.68 7.92 -7.36
CA VAL A 280 6.29 8.13 -7.81
C VAL A 280 6.09 9.57 -8.24
N VAL A 281 5.44 9.75 -9.39
CA VAL A 281 4.97 11.05 -9.88
C VAL A 281 3.47 10.96 -10.14
N THR A 282 2.69 11.83 -9.51
CA THR A 282 1.22 11.88 -9.69
C THR A 282 0.83 13.06 -10.56
N ILE A 283 0.21 12.79 -11.71
CA ILE A 283 -0.23 13.79 -12.69
C ILE A 283 -1.53 14.45 -12.23
N ASN A 284 -1.60 15.78 -12.37
CA ASN A 284 -2.79 16.58 -12.06
C ASN A 284 -3.75 16.57 -13.27
N LEU A 285 -4.58 15.53 -13.37
CA LEU A 285 -5.53 15.39 -14.47
C LEU A 285 -6.63 16.47 -14.48
N PRO A 286 -7.21 16.93 -13.34
CA PRO A 286 -8.23 17.98 -13.33
C PRO A 286 -7.77 19.26 -14.04
N ARG A 287 -6.52 19.66 -13.85
CA ARG A 287 -5.95 20.82 -14.55
C ARG A 287 -5.87 20.60 -16.05
N ILE A 288 -5.49 19.40 -16.49
CA ILE A 288 -5.48 19.05 -17.93
C ILE A 288 -6.89 19.18 -18.49
N GLY A 289 -7.89 18.57 -17.81
CA GLY A 289 -9.28 18.62 -18.24
C GLY A 289 -9.85 20.04 -18.32
N TYR A 290 -9.51 20.89 -17.35
CA TYR A 290 -9.92 22.29 -17.34
C TYR A 290 -9.29 23.14 -18.46
N LEU A 291 -8.02 22.87 -18.80
CA LEU A 291 -7.27 23.65 -19.80
C LEU A 291 -7.38 23.10 -21.23
N ALA A 292 -7.87 21.89 -21.41
CA ALA A 292 -7.98 21.27 -22.73
C ALA A 292 -9.10 21.93 -23.55
N LEU A 293 -8.77 22.24 -24.81
CA LEU A 293 -9.71 22.84 -25.76
C LEU A 293 -10.59 21.78 -26.45
N ASP A 294 -10.00 20.60 -26.65
CA ASP A 294 -10.60 19.43 -27.27
C ASP A 294 -9.85 18.17 -26.82
N LYS A 295 -10.26 17.03 -27.33
CA LYS A 295 -9.71 15.72 -26.95
C LYS A 295 -8.25 15.55 -27.37
N ASP A 296 -7.88 16.02 -28.55
CA ASP A 296 -6.50 15.94 -29.05
C ASP A 296 -5.58 16.77 -28.16
N ASN A 297 -5.98 18.00 -27.81
CA ASN A 297 -5.22 18.86 -26.90
C ASN A 297 -5.15 18.29 -25.46
N PHE A 298 -6.17 17.55 -25.02
CA PHE A 298 -6.12 16.84 -23.74
C PHE A 298 -4.99 15.80 -23.73
N TYR A 299 -4.91 14.95 -24.75
CA TYR A 299 -3.87 13.92 -24.84
C TYR A 299 -2.48 14.49 -25.08
N GLU A 300 -2.36 15.54 -25.89
CA GLU A 300 -1.09 16.26 -26.07
C GLU A 300 -0.53 16.77 -24.73
N ARG A 301 -1.37 17.39 -23.89
CA ARG A 301 -0.97 17.86 -22.56
C ARG A 301 -0.62 16.71 -21.62
N LEU A 302 -1.39 15.63 -21.65
CA LEU A 302 -1.14 14.44 -20.85
C LEU A 302 0.20 13.81 -21.22
N ASP A 303 0.47 13.64 -22.52
CA ASP A 303 1.73 13.05 -23.00
C ASP A 303 2.95 13.89 -22.61
N GLN A 304 2.88 15.21 -22.72
CA GLN A 304 3.93 16.10 -22.26
C GLN A 304 4.25 15.92 -20.76
N LEU A 305 3.23 15.81 -19.92
CA LEU A 305 3.44 15.60 -18.49
C LEU A 305 3.93 14.18 -18.17
N MET A 306 3.51 13.18 -18.93
CA MET A 306 4.02 11.81 -18.81
C MET A 306 5.50 11.73 -19.17
N GLU A 307 5.93 12.38 -20.25
CA GLU A 307 7.35 12.47 -20.64
C GLU A 307 8.20 13.11 -19.54
N MET A 308 7.74 14.23 -18.98
CA MET A 308 8.42 14.89 -17.85
C MET A 308 8.45 14.02 -16.58
N ALA A 309 7.38 13.27 -16.31
CA ALA A 309 7.33 12.32 -15.19
C ALA A 309 8.35 11.19 -15.37
N VAL A 310 8.46 10.63 -16.58
CA VAL A 310 9.45 9.61 -16.94
C VAL A 310 10.87 10.16 -16.79
N GLU A 311 11.16 11.34 -17.30
CA GLU A 311 12.46 12.00 -17.17
C GLU A 311 12.84 12.22 -15.68
N SER A 312 11.87 12.60 -14.86
CA SER A 312 12.03 12.73 -13.42
C SER A 312 12.44 11.39 -12.76
N LEU A 313 11.76 10.31 -13.13
CA LEU A 313 12.01 8.97 -12.58
C LEU A 313 13.36 8.41 -13.03
N GLU A 314 13.76 8.63 -14.28
CA GLU A 314 15.08 8.24 -14.77
C GLU A 314 16.21 9.05 -14.15
N THR A 315 15.99 10.35 -13.92
CA THR A 315 16.92 11.20 -13.16
C THR A 315 17.12 10.66 -11.74
N LYS A 316 16.03 10.31 -11.06
CA LYS A 316 16.07 9.73 -9.72
C LYS A 316 16.81 8.37 -9.72
N ARG A 317 16.54 7.50 -10.70
CA ARG A 317 17.20 6.20 -10.85
C ARG A 317 18.73 6.35 -10.95
N LYS A 318 19.21 7.22 -11.84
CA LYS A 318 20.65 7.49 -12.02
C LYS A 318 21.33 8.00 -10.75
N ILE A 319 20.66 8.89 -10.03
CA ILE A 319 21.20 9.46 -8.78
C ILE A 319 21.29 8.38 -7.71
N LEU A 320 20.22 7.58 -7.52
CA LEU A 320 20.23 6.52 -6.52
C LEU A 320 21.25 5.41 -6.84
N GLU A 321 21.44 5.07 -8.11
CA GLU A 321 22.50 4.15 -8.54
C GLU A 321 23.88 4.69 -8.15
N THR A 322 24.15 5.98 -8.45
CA THR A 322 25.39 6.65 -8.08
C THR A 322 25.62 6.66 -6.57
N PHE A 323 24.59 6.92 -5.78
CA PHE A 323 24.68 6.93 -4.32
C PHE A 323 24.89 5.53 -3.74
N THR A 324 24.31 4.51 -4.34
CA THR A 324 24.50 3.11 -3.93
C THR A 324 25.95 2.66 -4.25
N ASP A 325 26.45 2.98 -5.44
CA ASP A 325 27.87 2.70 -5.80
C ASP A 325 28.85 3.43 -4.87
N ALA A 326 28.51 4.64 -4.41
CA ALA A 326 29.30 5.43 -3.47
C ALA A 326 29.17 5.00 -1.99
N ASP A 327 28.51 3.87 -1.72
CA ASP A 327 28.30 3.30 -0.38
C ASP A 327 27.47 4.19 0.58
N LEU A 328 26.57 5.03 0.02
CA LEU A 328 25.67 5.85 0.84
C LEU A 328 24.43 5.07 1.29
N TYR A 329 24.15 3.93 0.66
CA TYR A 329 23.11 2.96 1.03
C TYR A 329 23.74 1.57 1.21
N PRO A 330 24.54 1.36 2.29
CA PRO A 330 25.35 0.16 2.44
C PRO A 330 24.53 -1.12 2.56
N TYR A 331 23.37 -1.07 3.23
CA TYR A 331 22.51 -2.24 3.37
C TYR A 331 21.77 -2.57 2.06
N ALA A 332 21.18 -1.60 1.39
CA ALA A 332 20.58 -1.81 0.07
C ALA A 332 21.62 -2.32 -0.94
N ARG A 333 22.84 -1.77 -0.91
CA ARG A 333 23.98 -2.25 -1.72
C ARG A 333 24.27 -3.73 -1.48
N HIS A 334 24.27 -4.17 -0.21
CA HIS A 334 24.50 -5.56 0.15
C HIS A 334 23.35 -6.47 -0.33
N TYR A 335 22.11 -6.18 0.06
CA TYR A 335 20.97 -7.03 -0.26
C TYR A 335 20.58 -7.03 -1.75
N LEU A 336 21.01 -6.03 -2.52
CA LEU A 336 20.80 -5.95 -3.97
C LEU A 336 22.04 -6.35 -4.79
N ALA A 337 23.10 -6.85 -4.15
CA ALA A 337 24.37 -7.19 -4.81
C ALA A 337 24.18 -8.21 -5.94
N ASP A 338 23.38 -9.25 -5.74
CA ASP A 338 23.08 -10.26 -6.75
C ASP A 338 22.37 -9.68 -7.99
N ILE A 339 21.53 -8.66 -7.79
CA ILE A 339 20.87 -7.96 -8.91
C ILE A 339 21.92 -7.16 -9.69
N LYS A 340 22.79 -6.42 -8.99
CA LYS A 340 23.88 -5.67 -9.60
C LYS A 340 24.81 -6.58 -10.43
N GLU A 341 25.17 -7.73 -9.88
CA GLU A 341 26.03 -8.69 -10.57
C GLU A 341 25.39 -9.22 -11.86
N LYS A 342 24.09 -9.54 -11.82
CA LYS A 342 23.35 -10.10 -12.95
C LYS A 342 22.97 -9.08 -14.02
N THR A 343 22.68 -7.84 -13.63
CA THR A 343 22.05 -6.83 -14.51
C THR A 343 22.91 -5.58 -14.74
N GLY A 344 23.95 -5.39 -13.96
CA GLY A 344 24.79 -4.18 -14.00
C GLY A 344 24.23 -2.99 -13.19
N SER A 345 23.05 -3.10 -12.58
CA SER A 345 22.42 -2.03 -11.78
C SER A 345 21.70 -2.61 -10.55
N TYR A 346 21.78 -1.91 -9.40
CA TYR A 346 21.06 -2.33 -8.18
C TYR A 346 19.54 -2.19 -8.33
N TRP A 347 19.10 -1.13 -9.01
CA TRP A 347 17.71 -0.72 -9.05
C TRP A 347 16.97 -1.11 -10.33
N THR A 348 17.51 -2.04 -11.12
CA THR A 348 16.90 -2.51 -12.39
C THR A 348 15.48 -3.04 -12.21
N ASN A 349 15.20 -3.73 -11.10
CA ASN A 349 13.90 -4.32 -10.81
C ASN A 349 12.91 -3.36 -10.15
N HIS A 350 13.28 -2.09 -9.96
CA HIS A 350 12.41 -1.08 -9.35
C HIS A 350 11.67 -0.30 -10.43
N PHE A 351 10.34 -0.27 -10.32
CA PHE A 351 9.47 0.40 -11.29
C PHE A 351 9.58 1.93 -11.16
N GLY A 352 9.59 2.61 -12.30
CA GLY A 352 9.19 4.01 -12.38
C GLY A 352 7.67 4.08 -12.28
N THR A 353 7.13 4.72 -11.24
CA THR A 353 5.70 4.73 -10.99
C THR A 353 5.10 6.07 -11.39
N VAL A 354 4.13 6.02 -12.32
CA VAL A 354 3.30 7.16 -12.69
C VAL A 354 1.90 6.94 -12.13
N GLY A 355 1.38 7.95 -11.46
CA GLY A 355 0.02 7.95 -10.92
C GLY A 355 -0.77 9.15 -11.43
N LEU A 356 -2.01 9.22 -11.01
CA LEU A 356 -2.94 10.29 -11.35
C LEU A 356 -3.81 10.67 -10.16
N ILE A 357 -4.37 11.87 -10.18
CA ILE A 357 -5.34 12.36 -9.21
C ILE A 357 -6.55 12.94 -9.92
N GLY A 358 -7.74 12.84 -9.31
CA GLY A 358 -8.91 13.61 -9.71
C GLY A 358 -9.54 13.22 -11.04
N MET A 359 -9.58 11.93 -11.41
CA MET A 359 -10.22 11.51 -12.66
C MET A 359 -11.69 11.95 -12.73
N ASN A 360 -12.43 11.89 -11.61
CA ASN A 360 -13.80 12.40 -11.57
C ASN A 360 -13.86 13.90 -11.90
N GLU A 361 -13.03 14.71 -11.26
CA GLU A 361 -12.98 16.15 -11.51
C GLU A 361 -12.46 16.47 -12.91
N THR A 362 -11.64 15.60 -13.49
CA THR A 362 -11.22 15.68 -14.88
C THR A 362 -12.41 15.53 -15.83
N CYS A 363 -13.23 14.50 -15.62
CA CYS A 363 -14.45 14.29 -16.41
C CYS A 363 -15.41 15.47 -16.27
N ILE A 364 -15.60 15.99 -15.07
CA ILE A 364 -16.48 17.14 -14.85
C ILE A 364 -15.95 18.41 -15.54
N ASN A 365 -14.67 18.74 -15.36
CA ASN A 365 -14.08 19.95 -15.94
C ASN A 365 -13.94 19.91 -17.46
N PHE A 366 -13.83 18.73 -18.06
CA PHE A 366 -13.64 18.57 -19.51
C PHE A 366 -14.93 18.22 -20.26
N LEU A 367 -15.80 17.38 -19.68
CA LEU A 367 -16.98 16.83 -20.35
C LEU A 367 -18.30 17.29 -19.73
N ASP A 368 -18.27 18.00 -18.60
CA ASP A 368 -19.46 18.31 -17.79
C ASP A 368 -20.23 17.04 -17.35
N GLN A 369 -19.50 15.93 -17.14
CA GLN A 369 -20.03 14.61 -16.75
C GLN A 369 -19.21 14.03 -15.61
N SER A 370 -19.84 13.33 -14.67
CA SER A 370 -19.12 12.59 -13.61
C SER A 370 -18.52 11.29 -14.13
N ILE A 371 -17.51 10.76 -13.44
CA ILE A 371 -17.00 9.40 -13.67
C ILE A 371 -18.08 8.32 -13.44
N THR A 372 -19.16 8.66 -12.76
CA THR A 372 -20.30 7.78 -12.52
C THR A 372 -21.29 7.75 -13.67
N ASP A 373 -21.20 8.71 -14.60
CA ASP A 373 -21.98 8.74 -15.83
C ASP A 373 -21.29 7.90 -16.90
N LYS A 374 -22.04 7.27 -17.78
CA LYS A 374 -21.47 6.40 -18.82
C LYS A 374 -20.38 7.11 -19.65
N THR A 375 -20.62 8.35 -20.09
CA THR A 375 -19.65 9.11 -20.88
C THR A 375 -18.37 9.41 -20.09
N GLY A 376 -18.50 9.80 -18.83
CA GLY A 376 -17.34 10.04 -17.96
C GLY A 376 -16.57 8.75 -17.66
N HIS A 377 -17.27 7.65 -17.40
CA HIS A 377 -16.67 6.34 -17.18
C HIS A 377 -15.89 5.84 -18.42
N ASP A 378 -16.52 5.87 -19.59
CA ASP A 378 -15.89 5.46 -20.85
C ASP A 378 -14.62 6.29 -21.14
N PHE A 379 -14.67 7.60 -20.88
CA PHE A 379 -13.52 8.48 -21.00
C PHE A 379 -12.42 8.15 -19.97
N ALA A 380 -12.77 7.87 -18.72
CA ALA A 380 -11.80 7.48 -17.71
C ALA A 380 -11.07 6.18 -18.09
N VAL A 381 -11.80 5.18 -18.61
CA VAL A 381 -11.21 3.93 -19.14
C VAL A 381 -10.25 4.22 -20.29
N GLU A 382 -10.64 5.10 -21.21
CA GLU A 382 -9.79 5.51 -22.35
C GLU A 382 -8.50 6.18 -21.89
N VAL A 383 -8.57 7.13 -20.95
CA VAL A 383 -7.39 7.82 -20.39
C VAL A 383 -6.44 6.82 -19.71
N LEU A 384 -6.98 5.90 -18.91
CA LEU A 384 -6.16 4.88 -18.25
C LEU A 384 -5.47 3.94 -19.27
N ASN A 385 -6.17 3.55 -20.34
CA ASN A 385 -5.57 2.74 -21.42
C ASN A 385 -4.46 3.50 -22.13
N HIS A 386 -4.69 4.78 -22.49
CA HIS A 386 -3.68 5.64 -23.11
C HIS A 386 -2.42 5.75 -22.25
N MET A 387 -2.56 6.00 -20.95
CA MET A 387 -1.43 6.07 -20.04
C MET A 387 -0.66 4.74 -19.96
N ARG A 388 -1.36 3.60 -19.96
CA ARG A 388 -0.73 2.27 -19.99
C ARG A 388 0.07 2.03 -21.26
N GLU A 389 -0.49 2.36 -22.42
CA GLU A 389 0.16 2.22 -23.73
C GLU A 389 1.43 3.09 -23.81
N ARG A 390 1.37 4.33 -23.35
CA ARG A 390 2.54 5.21 -23.24
C ARG A 390 3.63 4.64 -22.35
N LEU A 391 3.28 4.11 -21.17
CA LEU A 391 4.27 3.48 -20.27
C LEU A 391 4.84 2.19 -20.85
N THR A 392 4.07 1.45 -21.65
CA THR A 392 4.58 0.26 -22.36
C THR A 392 5.63 0.68 -23.40
N ALA A 393 5.36 1.72 -24.19
CA ALA A 393 6.33 2.28 -25.15
C ALA A 393 7.61 2.76 -24.44
N VAL A 394 7.47 3.49 -23.32
CA VAL A 394 8.61 3.94 -22.51
C VAL A 394 9.46 2.76 -22.00
N GLN A 395 8.85 1.65 -21.62
CA GLN A 395 9.61 0.45 -21.22
C GLN A 395 10.44 -0.13 -22.38
N GLU A 396 9.89 -0.12 -23.59
CA GLU A 396 10.61 -0.57 -24.78
C GLU A 396 11.78 0.37 -25.14
N GLU A 397 11.57 1.68 -25.03
CA GLU A 397 12.58 2.71 -25.34
C GLU A 397 13.72 2.73 -24.31
N THR A 398 13.40 2.72 -23.02
CA THR A 398 14.38 2.90 -21.95
C THR A 398 15.02 1.61 -21.49
N GLY A 399 14.36 0.48 -21.74
CA GLY A 399 14.73 -0.79 -21.15
C GLY A 399 14.42 -0.90 -19.64
N ASN A 400 13.88 0.11 -18.98
CA ASN A 400 13.48 0.10 -17.58
C ASN A 400 12.01 -0.31 -17.41
N VAL A 401 11.61 -0.64 -16.18
CA VAL A 401 10.24 -1.05 -15.86
C VAL A 401 9.43 0.13 -15.35
N TYR A 402 8.19 0.24 -15.80
CA TYR A 402 7.24 1.27 -15.40
C TYR A 402 5.88 0.68 -15.07
N ASN A 403 5.14 1.35 -14.21
CA ASN A 403 3.76 0.99 -13.92
C ASN A 403 2.87 2.22 -13.73
N LEU A 404 1.57 2.02 -13.95
CA LEU A 404 0.51 2.97 -13.65
C LEU A 404 -0.12 2.59 -12.32
N GLU A 405 -0.17 3.52 -11.37
CA GLU A 405 -0.66 3.28 -10.01
C GLU A 405 -1.80 4.23 -9.63
N ALA A 406 -2.80 3.70 -8.93
CA ALA A 406 -3.74 4.52 -8.18
C ALA A 406 -3.06 5.02 -6.90
N THR A 407 -2.20 6.02 -7.02
CA THR A 407 -1.35 6.47 -5.93
C THR A 407 -2.13 6.93 -4.71
N PRO A 408 -1.69 6.56 -3.49
CA PRO A 408 -2.29 7.05 -2.25
C PRO A 408 -1.89 8.50 -2.00
N ALA A 409 -2.57 9.42 -2.64
CA ALA A 409 -2.18 10.82 -2.74
C ALA A 409 -2.70 11.66 -1.56
N GLU A 410 -2.34 11.33 -0.30
CA GLU A 410 -2.87 11.98 0.91
C GLU A 410 -2.70 13.50 0.92
N GLY A 411 -1.46 13.97 0.81
CA GLY A 411 -1.16 15.41 0.77
C GLY A 411 -1.34 16.01 -0.61
N THR A 412 -1.21 15.20 -1.64
CA THR A 412 -1.22 15.61 -3.05
C THR A 412 -2.61 16.09 -3.47
N SER A 413 -3.67 15.40 -3.03
CA SER A 413 -5.05 15.75 -3.38
C SER A 413 -5.43 17.17 -2.90
N TYR A 414 -5.05 17.53 -1.70
CA TYR A 414 -5.23 18.88 -1.16
C TYR A 414 -4.30 19.89 -1.84
N ARG A 415 -3.00 19.57 -1.92
CA ARG A 415 -2.00 20.49 -2.48
C ARG A 415 -2.33 20.91 -3.91
N LEU A 416 -2.68 19.95 -4.77
CA LEU A 416 -2.97 20.26 -6.18
C LEU A 416 -4.30 21.01 -6.33
N ALA A 417 -5.34 20.60 -5.60
CA ALA A 417 -6.61 21.32 -5.61
C ALA A 417 -6.47 22.77 -5.11
N MET A 418 -5.68 22.99 -4.06
CA MET A 418 -5.42 24.34 -3.53
C MET A 418 -4.69 25.23 -4.55
N LEU A 419 -3.61 24.73 -5.16
CA LEU A 419 -2.87 25.46 -6.20
C LEU A 419 -3.72 25.76 -7.43
N ASP A 420 -4.62 24.84 -7.78
CA ASP A 420 -5.54 25.04 -8.91
C ASP A 420 -6.61 26.08 -8.57
N LYS A 421 -7.21 26.04 -7.39
CA LYS A 421 -8.20 27.03 -6.95
C LYS A 421 -7.61 28.43 -6.84
N GLU A 422 -6.36 28.55 -6.41
CA GLU A 422 -5.65 29.84 -6.38
C GLU A 422 -5.44 30.40 -7.78
N LYS A 423 -5.06 29.56 -8.75
CA LYS A 423 -4.72 29.97 -10.11
C LYS A 423 -5.92 30.05 -11.06
N TYR A 424 -6.87 29.14 -10.88
CA TYR A 424 -8.06 28.95 -11.71
C TYR A 424 -9.31 28.86 -10.80
N PRO A 425 -9.89 29.99 -10.37
CA PRO A 425 -10.99 29.98 -9.39
C PRO A 425 -12.21 29.16 -9.81
N ASP A 426 -12.44 29.02 -11.12
CA ASP A 426 -13.58 28.31 -11.69
C ASP A 426 -13.37 26.79 -11.88
N ILE A 427 -12.13 26.29 -11.70
CA ILE A 427 -11.88 24.85 -11.77
C ILE A 427 -12.68 24.13 -10.69
N ILE A 428 -13.34 23.03 -11.04
CA ILE A 428 -14.19 22.28 -10.12
C ILE A 428 -13.31 21.30 -9.32
N CYS A 429 -13.42 21.35 -7.99
CA CYS A 429 -12.84 20.37 -7.07
C CYS A 429 -13.91 19.41 -6.52
N ALA A 430 -13.50 18.33 -5.85
CA ALA A 430 -14.41 17.28 -5.39
C ALA A 430 -15.52 17.78 -4.47
N ASN A 431 -15.20 18.72 -3.59
CA ASN A 431 -16.14 19.32 -2.64
C ASN A 431 -16.48 20.78 -2.98
N GLU A 432 -16.72 21.10 -4.24
CA GLU A 432 -16.93 22.46 -4.73
C GLU A 432 -17.96 23.26 -3.93
N MET A 433 -19.08 22.65 -3.56
CA MET A 433 -20.13 23.34 -2.78
C MET A 433 -19.66 23.72 -1.38
N GLU A 434 -18.93 22.84 -0.70
CA GLU A 434 -18.41 23.10 0.64
C GLU A 434 -17.19 24.03 0.60
N TYR A 435 -16.37 23.93 -0.46
CA TYR A 435 -15.28 24.89 -0.70
C TYR A 435 -15.79 26.34 -0.80
N ARG A 436 -16.87 26.56 -1.54
CA ARG A 436 -17.52 27.91 -1.62
C ARG A 436 -18.06 28.42 -0.28
N LYS A 437 -18.26 27.54 0.69
CA LYS A 437 -18.62 27.88 2.07
C LYS A 437 -17.41 28.01 3.00
N GLY A 438 -16.18 27.86 2.48
CA GLY A 438 -14.94 28.02 3.21
C GLY A 438 -14.27 26.73 3.68
N ALA A 439 -14.69 25.57 3.20
CA ALA A 439 -13.97 24.32 3.43
C ALA A 439 -12.68 24.23 2.60
N ASP A 440 -11.71 23.43 3.04
CA ASP A 440 -10.50 23.15 2.27
C ASP A 440 -10.80 22.30 1.02
N PRO A 441 -10.25 22.64 -0.16
CA PRO A 441 -10.51 21.90 -1.39
C PRO A 441 -9.70 20.59 -1.41
N TYR A 442 -10.21 19.57 -2.12
CA TYR A 442 -9.46 18.37 -2.46
C TYR A 442 -9.90 17.80 -3.80
N TYR A 443 -9.06 16.97 -4.40
CA TYR A 443 -9.41 16.14 -5.54
C TYR A 443 -9.66 14.70 -5.11
N THR A 444 -10.59 14.04 -5.78
CA THR A 444 -10.85 12.60 -5.60
C THR A 444 -9.58 11.80 -5.88
N ASN A 445 -9.31 10.79 -5.08
CA ASN A 445 -8.09 9.99 -5.21
C ASN A 445 -8.12 9.17 -6.50
N SER A 446 -7.11 9.30 -7.35
CA SER A 446 -6.94 8.57 -8.62
C SER A 446 -8.22 8.53 -9.46
N SER A 447 -8.73 7.36 -9.82
CA SER A 447 -10.00 7.11 -10.52
C SER A 447 -11.09 6.55 -9.59
N GLN A 448 -10.97 6.79 -8.29
CA GLN A 448 -12.00 6.40 -7.33
C GLN A 448 -13.30 7.18 -7.57
N LEU A 449 -14.43 6.61 -7.13
CA LEU A 449 -15.70 7.33 -7.11
C LEU A 449 -15.66 8.46 -6.08
N PRO A 450 -16.46 9.54 -6.27
CA PRO A 450 -16.68 10.53 -5.22
C PRO A 450 -17.14 9.85 -3.93
N VAL A 451 -16.50 10.19 -2.82
CA VAL A 451 -16.68 9.49 -1.52
C VAL A 451 -18.10 9.58 -0.94
N GLY A 452 -18.91 10.50 -1.45
CA GLY A 452 -20.30 10.70 -1.05
C GLY A 452 -21.32 10.17 -2.08
N TRP A 453 -20.91 9.48 -3.14
CA TRP A 453 -21.79 9.13 -4.25
C TRP A 453 -22.83 8.07 -3.88
N THR A 454 -22.43 6.94 -3.32
CA THR A 454 -23.34 5.85 -2.95
C THR A 454 -23.05 5.31 -1.54
N ASP A 455 -24.06 4.69 -0.94
CA ASP A 455 -23.94 3.89 0.28
C ASP A 455 -24.10 2.37 0.02
N ASP A 456 -24.16 1.98 -1.27
CA ASP A 456 -24.15 0.59 -1.70
C ASP A 456 -22.76 0.19 -2.19
N LEU A 457 -22.17 -0.79 -1.48
CA LEU A 457 -20.83 -1.29 -1.81
C LEU A 457 -20.78 -1.99 -3.18
N PHE A 458 -21.84 -2.72 -3.56
CA PHE A 458 -21.86 -3.47 -4.81
C PHE A 458 -22.05 -2.55 -6.01
N GLU A 459 -22.87 -1.50 -5.89
CA GLU A 459 -22.96 -0.46 -6.89
C GLU A 459 -21.60 0.24 -7.12
N ALA A 460 -20.85 0.47 -6.05
CA ALA A 460 -19.50 1.02 -6.17
C ALA A 460 -18.52 0.02 -6.82
N LEU A 461 -18.62 -1.27 -6.49
CA LEU A 461 -17.81 -2.33 -7.09
C LEU A 461 -18.07 -2.47 -8.59
N ASP A 462 -19.33 -2.44 -9.02
CA ASP A 462 -19.72 -2.57 -10.42
C ASP A 462 -19.09 -1.48 -11.31
N LEU A 463 -19.02 -0.24 -10.82
CA LEU A 463 -18.37 0.86 -11.55
C LEU A 463 -16.84 0.86 -11.44
N GLN A 464 -16.29 0.37 -10.32
CA GLN A 464 -14.85 0.43 -10.07
C GLN A 464 -14.09 -0.76 -10.65
N ASP A 465 -14.73 -1.91 -10.87
CA ASP A 465 -14.02 -3.13 -11.26
C ASP A 465 -13.24 -2.94 -12.57
N GLU A 466 -13.85 -2.36 -13.59
CA GLU A 466 -13.18 -2.07 -14.85
C GLU A 466 -12.04 -1.07 -14.69
N LEU A 467 -12.24 0.01 -13.94
CA LEU A 467 -11.22 1.04 -13.72
C LEU A 467 -10.03 0.50 -12.92
N GLN A 468 -10.29 -0.28 -11.87
CA GLN A 468 -9.25 -0.84 -11.01
C GLN A 468 -8.37 -1.86 -11.76
N THR A 469 -8.92 -2.58 -12.72
CA THR A 469 -8.17 -3.55 -13.53
C THR A 469 -7.26 -2.90 -14.57
N ARG A 470 -7.42 -1.60 -14.88
CA ARG A 470 -6.55 -0.87 -15.81
C ARG A 470 -5.18 -0.51 -15.21
N TYR A 471 -5.06 -0.45 -13.90
CA TYR A 471 -3.78 -0.18 -13.26
C TYR A 471 -2.83 -1.39 -13.37
N THR A 472 -1.58 -1.12 -13.71
CA THR A 472 -0.50 -2.13 -13.76
C THR A 472 0.36 -2.11 -12.50
N GLY A 473 0.20 -1.08 -11.68
CA GLY A 473 0.75 -0.91 -10.34
C GLY A 473 -0.29 -1.11 -9.25
N GLY A 474 -0.13 -0.42 -8.13
CA GLY A 474 -1.03 -0.51 -6.99
C GLY A 474 -2.40 0.13 -7.22
N THR A 475 -3.43 -0.55 -6.78
CA THR A 475 -4.77 0.01 -6.65
C THR A 475 -5.55 -0.74 -5.60
N VAL A 476 -6.44 -0.07 -4.87
CA VAL A 476 -7.30 -0.68 -3.84
C VAL A 476 -8.66 -0.04 -3.84
N LEU A 477 -9.71 -0.85 -3.75
CA LEU A 477 -11.01 -0.35 -3.34
C LEU A 477 -11.12 -0.38 -1.81
N HIS A 478 -11.41 0.76 -1.21
CA HIS A 478 -11.67 0.88 0.22
C HIS A 478 -13.18 0.87 0.50
N GLY A 479 -13.68 -0.23 1.06
CA GLY A 479 -15.05 -0.30 1.58
C GLY A 479 -15.14 0.43 2.93
N PHE A 480 -15.46 1.73 2.92
CA PHE A 480 -15.65 2.51 4.14
C PHE A 480 -17.00 2.19 4.77
N LEU A 481 -16.98 1.63 5.99
CA LEU A 481 -18.17 1.26 6.75
C LEU A 481 -18.38 2.27 7.89
N GLY A 482 -19.64 2.61 8.17
CA GLY A 482 -19.97 3.51 9.28
C GLY A 482 -19.70 2.91 10.66
N GLU A 483 -19.73 1.59 10.74
CA GLU A 483 -19.55 0.82 11.96
C GLU A 483 -18.94 -0.55 11.67
N ARG A 484 -18.59 -1.29 12.73
CA ARG A 484 -18.08 -2.67 12.58
C ARG A 484 -19.10 -3.60 11.91
N LEU A 485 -18.60 -4.60 11.20
CA LEU A 485 -19.43 -5.69 10.71
C LEU A 485 -19.95 -6.55 11.88
N PRO A 486 -21.12 -7.20 11.73
CA PRO A 486 -21.77 -7.87 12.84
C PRO A 486 -20.93 -8.99 13.47
N ASP A 487 -20.26 -9.78 12.63
CA ASP A 487 -19.52 -10.98 13.04
C ASP A 487 -18.46 -11.39 12.00
N SER A 488 -17.67 -12.38 12.36
CA SER A 488 -16.59 -12.94 11.52
C SER A 488 -17.14 -13.63 10.27
N GLU A 489 -18.30 -14.31 10.37
CA GLU A 489 -18.88 -15.07 9.25
C GLU A 489 -19.41 -14.14 8.15
N SER A 490 -20.09 -13.08 8.55
CA SER A 490 -20.55 -12.02 7.60
C SER A 490 -19.37 -11.37 6.89
N THR A 491 -18.27 -11.13 7.61
CA THR A 491 -17.04 -10.54 7.06
C THR A 491 -16.38 -11.48 6.05
N LYS A 492 -16.24 -12.75 6.40
CA LYS A 492 -15.69 -13.81 5.55
C LYS A 492 -16.50 -13.97 4.28
N SER A 493 -17.82 -14.08 4.42
CA SER A 493 -18.76 -14.23 3.29
C SER A 493 -18.71 -13.04 2.34
N LEU A 494 -18.60 -11.81 2.88
CA LEU A 494 -18.49 -10.60 2.07
C LEU A 494 -17.20 -10.58 1.25
N ILE A 495 -16.05 -10.83 1.89
CA ILE A 495 -14.75 -10.87 1.17
C ILE A 495 -14.77 -11.97 0.11
N ARG A 496 -15.28 -13.17 0.45
CA ARG A 496 -15.41 -14.27 -0.51
C ARG A 496 -16.28 -13.89 -1.70
N LYS A 497 -17.46 -13.31 -1.47
CA LYS A 497 -18.36 -12.87 -2.53
C LYS A 497 -17.69 -11.85 -3.46
N ILE A 498 -16.93 -10.91 -2.90
CA ILE A 498 -16.23 -9.92 -3.72
C ILE A 498 -15.13 -10.58 -4.55
N THR A 499 -14.29 -11.42 -3.95
CA THR A 499 -13.18 -12.07 -4.68
C THR A 499 -13.65 -13.10 -5.70
N ASP A 500 -14.81 -13.74 -5.50
CA ASP A 500 -15.39 -14.70 -6.43
C ASP A 500 -16.07 -14.02 -7.65
N ASN A 501 -16.51 -12.76 -7.53
CA ASN A 501 -17.31 -12.11 -8.57
C ASN A 501 -16.65 -10.90 -9.23
N TYR A 502 -15.62 -10.31 -8.63
CA TYR A 502 -14.95 -9.11 -9.16
C TYR A 502 -13.48 -9.37 -9.47
N HIS A 503 -12.92 -8.58 -10.39
CA HIS A 503 -11.54 -8.70 -10.88
C HIS A 503 -10.59 -7.71 -10.20
N LEU A 504 -11.10 -6.77 -9.40
CA LEU A 504 -10.26 -5.78 -8.72
C LEU A 504 -9.15 -6.47 -7.89
N PRO A 505 -7.90 -5.95 -7.94
CA PRO A 505 -6.75 -6.64 -7.35
C PRO A 505 -6.73 -6.64 -5.82
N TYR A 506 -7.21 -5.58 -5.19
CA TYR A 506 -7.17 -5.42 -3.74
C TYR A 506 -8.44 -4.78 -3.19
N ILE A 507 -8.87 -5.27 -2.03
CA ILE A 507 -9.97 -4.68 -1.26
C ILE A 507 -9.60 -4.55 0.21
N THR A 508 -10.17 -3.54 0.88
CA THR A 508 -10.23 -3.43 2.33
C THR A 508 -11.66 -3.15 2.78
N LEU A 509 -12.03 -3.68 3.93
CA LEU A 509 -13.23 -3.28 4.66
C LEU A 509 -12.78 -2.42 5.83
N THR A 510 -13.21 -1.17 5.89
CA THR A 510 -12.72 -0.20 6.88
C THR A 510 -13.89 0.37 7.69
N PRO A 511 -14.22 -0.22 8.84
CA PRO A 511 -15.17 0.36 9.77
C PRO A 511 -14.62 1.66 10.38
N THR A 512 -15.48 2.62 10.64
CA THR A 512 -15.17 3.75 11.51
C THR A 512 -15.37 3.33 12.95
N PHE A 513 -14.43 3.67 13.83
CA PHE A 513 -14.50 3.39 15.26
C PHE A 513 -13.83 4.50 16.07
N SER A 514 -14.07 4.52 17.37
CA SER A 514 -13.47 5.51 18.27
C SER A 514 -12.82 4.82 19.45
N ILE A 515 -11.79 5.45 20.01
CA ILE A 515 -11.10 4.95 21.21
C ILE A 515 -11.20 5.97 22.33
N CYS A 516 -11.80 5.56 23.44
CA CYS A 516 -11.77 6.29 24.69
C CYS A 516 -10.61 5.79 25.58
N LYS A 517 -9.86 6.68 26.20
CA LYS A 517 -8.72 6.32 27.05
C LYS A 517 -9.13 5.49 28.28
N GLU A 518 -10.37 5.67 28.77
CA GLU A 518 -10.87 4.97 29.96
C GLU A 518 -11.74 3.74 29.62
N HIS A 519 -12.52 3.82 28.52
CA HIS A 519 -13.50 2.80 28.17
C HIS A 519 -13.12 1.97 26.92
N GLY A 520 -11.95 2.27 26.29
CA GLY A 520 -11.45 1.53 25.13
C GLY A 520 -12.28 1.75 23.87
N TYR A 521 -12.57 0.67 23.15
CA TYR A 521 -13.22 0.66 21.84
C TYR A 521 -14.69 1.09 21.90
N LEU A 522 -15.08 1.95 20.97
CA LEU A 522 -16.45 2.42 20.73
C LEU A 522 -16.78 2.25 19.26
N THR A 523 -17.95 1.72 18.95
CA THR A 523 -18.42 1.52 17.57
C THR A 523 -18.79 2.85 16.92
N GLY A 524 -18.40 3.05 15.67
CA GLY A 524 -18.74 4.22 14.87
C GLY A 524 -17.96 5.48 15.26
N GLU A 525 -18.38 6.60 14.67
CA GLU A 525 -17.83 7.91 14.95
C GLU A 525 -18.43 8.49 16.24
N GLN A 526 -17.65 8.47 17.30
CA GLN A 526 -18.00 9.04 18.59
C GLN A 526 -16.95 10.07 18.98
N THR A 527 -17.21 11.35 18.84
CA THR A 527 -16.26 12.42 19.23
C THR A 527 -16.14 12.58 20.74
N ARG A 528 -17.14 12.13 21.47
CA ARG A 528 -17.17 12.05 22.94
C ARG A 528 -17.61 10.67 23.39
N CYS A 529 -16.97 10.19 24.43
CA CYS A 529 -17.32 8.91 25.04
C CYS A 529 -18.73 8.95 25.65
N PRO A 530 -19.64 8.04 25.27
CA PRO A 530 -21.01 8.03 25.86
C PRO A 530 -21.03 7.70 27.35
N HIS A 531 -19.95 7.10 27.89
CA HIS A 531 -19.86 6.70 29.29
C HIS A 531 -19.27 7.80 30.20
N CYS A 532 -18.16 8.45 29.79
CA CYS A 532 -17.46 9.43 30.64
C CYS A 532 -17.45 10.85 30.05
N GLN A 533 -18.02 11.07 28.86
CA GLN A 533 -18.07 12.35 28.15
C GLN A 533 -16.69 12.95 27.80
N SER A 534 -15.61 12.20 28.00
CA SER A 534 -14.27 12.61 27.57
C SER A 534 -14.14 12.58 26.05
N ASP A 535 -13.24 13.39 25.49
CA ASP A 535 -12.93 13.34 24.07
C ASP A 535 -12.32 11.98 23.69
N THR A 536 -12.67 11.50 22.52
CA THR A 536 -12.20 10.23 21.97
C THR A 536 -11.30 10.44 20.76
N GLU A 537 -10.57 9.42 20.37
CA GLU A 537 -9.84 9.39 19.11
C GLU A 537 -10.67 8.62 18.07
N VAL A 538 -11.20 9.30 17.06
CA VAL A 538 -11.92 8.68 15.94
C VAL A 538 -10.91 8.12 14.94
N TYR A 539 -11.02 6.86 14.61
CA TYR A 539 -10.15 6.17 13.65
C TYR A 539 -10.88 5.81 12.37
N SER A 540 -10.20 6.00 11.27
CA SER A 540 -10.57 5.47 9.95
C SER A 540 -9.29 5.34 9.11
N ARG A 541 -9.41 4.77 7.92
CA ARG A 541 -8.31 4.68 6.97
C ARG A 541 -8.17 6.01 6.23
N VAL A 542 -7.00 6.65 6.33
CA VAL A 542 -6.76 7.92 5.62
C VAL A 542 -6.71 7.70 4.11
N VAL A 543 -5.83 6.86 3.66
CA VAL A 543 -5.77 6.23 2.33
C VAL A 543 -5.23 4.81 2.47
N GLY A 544 -4.01 4.64 2.95
CA GLY A 544 -3.31 3.36 3.02
C GLY A 544 -3.33 2.66 4.37
N TYR A 545 -3.50 3.39 5.47
CA TYR A 545 -3.38 2.88 6.83
C TYR A 545 -4.35 3.58 7.78
N LEU A 546 -4.60 2.93 8.92
CA LEU A 546 -5.47 3.44 9.98
C LEU A 546 -4.75 4.53 10.77
N ARG A 547 -5.44 5.65 11.01
CA ARG A 547 -4.91 6.77 11.79
C ARG A 547 -6.05 7.58 12.41
N PRO A 548 -5.85 8.20 13.59
CA PRO A 548 -6.82 9.15 14.15
C PRO A 548 -7.12 10.28 13.16
N VAL A 549 -8.40 10.52 12.89
CA VAL A 549 -8.87 11.51 11.90
C VAL A 549 -8.38 12.93 12.21
N ASN A 550 -8.25 13.27 13.49
CA ASN A 550 -7.74 14.58 13.92
C ASN A 550 -6.27 14.83 13.54
N GLN A 551 -5.51 13.77 13.18
CA GLN A 551 -4.11 13.86 12.74
C GLN A 551 -3.96 13.92 11.21
N TRP A 552 -5.07 13.88 10.46
CA TRP A 552 -5.03 13.96 9.00
C TRP A 552 -4.80 15.40 8.54
N ASN A 553 -4.29 15.58 7.32
CA ASN A 553 -4.22 16.91 6.72
C ASN A 553 -5.63 17.49 6.50
N VAL A 554 -5.71 18.79 6.29
CA VAL A 554 -7.00 19.51 6.21
C VAL A 554 -7.89 19.02 5.06
N GLY A 555 -7.31 18.72 3.87
CA GLY A 555 -8.07 18.21 2.73
C GLY A 555 -8.62 16.80 2.98
N LYS A 556 -7.86 15.92 3.63
CA LYS A 556 -8.36 14.58 4.00
C LYS A 556 -9.39 14.62 5.13
N ARG A 557 -9.35 15.61 6.01
CA ARG A 557 -10.44 15.85 6.98
C ARG A 557 -11.70 16.38 6.31
N ALA A 558 -11.56 17.20 5.26
CA ALA A 558 -12.70 17.61 4.44
C ALA A 558 -13.32 16.41 3.72
N GLU A 559 -12.50 15.60 3.04
CA GLU A 559 -12.94 14.34 2.41
C GLU A 559 -13.66 13.41 3.39
N PHE A 560 -13.15 13.24 4.62
CA PHE A 560 -13.78 12.38 5.63
C PHE A 560 -15.20 12.82 5.97
N LYS A 561 -15.45 14.13 6.05
CA LYS A 561 -16.79 14.68 6.30
C LYS A 561 -17.76 14.41 5.16
N ASP A 562 -17.25 14.34 3.93
CA ASP A 562 -18.05 14.08 2.74
C ASP A 562 -18.27 12.57 2.48
N ARG A 563 -17.56 11.69 3.22
CA ARG A 563 -17.70 10.24 3.06
C ARG A 563 -19.10 9.77 3.44
N LYS A 564 -19.73 9.06 2.53
CA LYS A 564 -20.98 8.33 2.76
C LYS A 564 -20.60 6.85 3.03
N PRO A 565 -20.69 6.39 4.27
CA PRO A 565 -20.33 5.01 4.60
C PRO A 565 -21.26 4.01 3.93
N PHE A 566 -20.72 2.89 3.47
CA PHE A 566 -21.53 1.79 2.95
C PHE A 566 -22.36 1.15 4.07
N LYS A 567 -23.62 0.84 3.76
CA LYS A 567 -24.57 0.29 4.74
C LYS A 567 -24.34 -1.21 4.97
N SER A 568 -24.27 -1.60 6.23
CA SER A 568 -24.15 -3.00 6.62
C SER A 568 -25.39 -3.85 6.29
N LYS A 569 -26.56 -3.24 6.08
CA LYS A 569 -27.82 -3.95 5.72
C LYS A 569 -27.81 -4.46 4.28
N THR A 570 -27.29 -3.71 3.33
CA THR A 570 -27.13 -4.14 1.94
C THR A 570 -26.20 -5.36 1.85
N VAL A 571 -25.19 -5.40 2.73
CA VAL A 571 -24.29 -6.53 2.89
C VAL A 571 -25.00 -7.80 3.39
N LYS A 572 -26.02 -7.66 4.29
CA LYS A 572 -26.78 -8.80 4.82
C LYS A 572 -27.77 -9.38 3.81
N GLU A 573 -28.47 -8.56 3.07
CA GLU A 573 -29.48 -9.02 2.11
C GLU A 573 -28.86 -9.75 0.92
N SER A 574 -27.66 -9.36 0.50
CA SER A 574 -26.93 -10.05 -0.56
C SER A 574 -26.31 -11.39 -0.12
N ALA A 575 -26.06 -11.59 1.18
CA ALA A 575 -25.58 -12.86 1.72
C ALA A 575 -26.69 -13.91 1.93
N VAL A 576 -27.94 -13.47 2.08
CA VAL A 576 -29.09 -14.35 2.39
C VAL A 576 -29.78 -14.91 1.14
N VAL A 577 -29.57 -14.32 -0.04
CA VAL A 577 -30.24 -14.76 -1.29
C VAL A 577 -29.69 -16.09 -1.84
N GLU A 578 -28.50 -16.54 -1.43
CA GLU A 578 -27.92 -17.81 -1.90
C GLU A 578 -28.25 -19.06 -1.03
N GLU A 579 -28.83 -18.90 0.15
CA GLU A 579 -29.33 -20.07 0.93
C GLU A 579 -30.75 -20.52 0.51
N ALA A 580 -31.36 -19.85 -0.48
CA ALA A 580 -32.76 -20.08 -0.91
C ALA A 580 -32.92 -20.51 -2.39
N ILE A 581 -31.84 -20.98 -3.06
CA ILE A 581 -31.91 -21.58 -4.40
C ILE A 581 -31.33 -23.00 -4.42
#